data_c4e229864bc1af2037a25c4c17a90a14
#
_entry.id   c4e229864bc1af2037a25c4c17a90a14
#
_cell.length_a   1.000
_cell.length_b   1.000
_cell.length_c   1.000
_cell.angle_alpha   90.00
_cell.angle_beta   90.00
_cell.angle_gamma   90.00
#
_symmetry.space_group_name_H-M   'P 1'
#
loop_
_entity.id
_entity.type
_entity.pdbx_description
1 polymer ?
#
loop_
_entity_poly.entity_id
_entity_poly.type
_entity_poly.pdbx_seq_one_letter_code
_entity_poly.pdbx_strand_id
1 'polypeptide(L)'
;EKKVTAGQMLKNWVTVFTGNFLGAAFVALMVVYGHIPDLYNGLLAQKMVAAAVIRVNETFAEALIRGILCNILVCIAVWASFAAKKVSGKLMMSFWPVMIFVLCGFEHSIADMYFGMAGLLCAGEYSIAAPELTFASFILKNIIPVTLGNIIGGAGIVGAGYWAMYLKHTPVSYTHLRAHE
;
A
#
# COMPACT_ATOMS: atom_id res chain seq x y z
N GLU A 1 -8.07 8.73 22.96
CA GLU A 1 -9.52 8.93 23.16
C GLU A 1 -10.25 7.68 23.70
N LYS A 2 -9.57 6.56 23.87
CA LYS A 2 -10.10 5.27 24.39
C LYS A 2 -11.35 4.72 23.68
N LYS A 3 -11.63 5.14 22.44
CA LYS A 3 -12.75 4.64 21.64
C LYS A 3 -12.53 3.23 21.08
N VAL A 4 -11.26 2.83 20.92
CA VAL A 4 -10.85 1.52 20.39
C VAL A 4 -9.70 1.00 21.25
N THR A 5 -9.73 -0.27 21.62
CA THR A 5 -8.62 -0.93 22.34
C THR A 5 -7.48 -1.28 21.36
N ALA A 6 -6.25 -1.36 21.85
CA ALA A 6 -5.11 -1.78 21.05
C ALA A 6 -5.33 -3.17 20.42
N GLY A 7 -5.98 -4.09 21.14
CA GLY A 7 -6.33 -5.43 20.63
C GLY A 7 -7.33 -5.37 19.47
N GLN A 8 -8.36 -4.52 19.55
CA GLN A 8 -9.31 -4.32 18.45
C GLN A 8 -8.62 -3.71 17.22
N MET A 9 -7.75 -2.75 17.43
CA MET A 9 -6.95 -2.13 16.37
C MET A 9 -6.05 -3.18 15.68
N LEU A 10 -5.31 -3.96 16.45
CA LEU A 10 -4.42 -4.99 15.91
C LEU A 10 -5.21 -6.07 15.16
N LYS A 11 -6.32 -6.55 15.72
CA LYS A 11 -7.21 -7.50 15.06
C LYS A 11 -7.68 -6.98 13.69
N ASN A 12 -8.11 -5.71 13.64
CA ASN A 12 -8.52 -5.08 12.38
C ASN A 12 -7.36 -5.03 11.37
N TRP A 13 -6.17 -4.60 11.79
CA TRP A 13 -5.00 -4.55 10.92
C TRP A 13 -4.62 -5.92 10.34
N VAL A 14 -4.56 -6.95 11.19
CA VAL A 14 -4.25 -8.31 10.74
C VAL A 14 -5.32 -8.82 9.76
N THR A 15 -6.62 -8.62 10.07
CA THR A 15 -7.71 -9.05 9.20
C THR A 15 -7.64 -8.35 7.84
N VAL A 16 -7.47 -7.02 7.82
CA VAL A 16 -7.41 -6.24 6.58
C VAL A 16 -6.14 -6.59 5.79
N PHE A 17 -4.99 -6.71 6.44
CA PHE A 17 -3.73 -7.07 5.80
C PHE A 17 -3.81 -8.46 5.13
N THR A 18 -4.34 -9.45 5.85
CA THR A 18 -4.53 -10.81 5.32
C THR A 18 -5.53 -10.81 4.16
N GLY A 19 -6.65 -10.09 4.29
CA GLY A 19 -7.63 -9.97 3.22
C GLY A 19 -7.05 -9.34 1.96
N ASN A 20 -6.26 -8.28 2.10
CA ASN A 20 -5.56 -7.64 0.97
C ASN A 20 -4.54 -8.59 0.32
N PHE A 21 -3.78 -9.34 1.13
CA PHE A 21 -2.81 -10.29 0.60
C PHE A 21 -3.50 -11.39 -0.21
N LEU A 22 -4.56 -11.99 0.32
CA LEU A 22 -5.34 -13.01 -0.40
C LEU A 22 -5.99 -12.46 -1.66
N GLY A 23 -6.55 -11.26 -1.58
CA GLY A 23 -7.13 -10.57 -2.74
C GLY A 23 -6.09 -10.27 -3.82
N ALA A 24 -4.93 -9.76 -3.44
CA ALA A 24 -3.82 -9.49 -4.36
C ALA A 24 -3.30 -10.77 -5.02
N ALA A 25 -3.13 -11.85 -4.25
CA ALA A 25 -2.74 -13.16 -4.77
C ALA A 25 -3.78 -13.72 -5.76
N PHE A 26 -5.07 -13.62 -5.41
CA PHE A 26 -6.16 -14.05 -6.29
C PHE A 26 -6.18 -13.29 -7.62
N VAL A 27 -6.04 -11.95 -7.57
CA VAL A 27 -5.96 -11.14 -8.80
C VAL A 27 -4.72 -11.48 -9.61
N ALA A 28 -3.56 -11.70 -8.96
CA ALA A 28 -2.34 -12.12 -9.64
C ALA A 28 -2.53 -13.47 -10.37
N LEU A 29 -3.18 -14.45 -9.72
CA LEU A 29 -3.54 -15.73 -10.36
C LEU A 29 -4.43 -15.50 -11.59
N MET A 30 -5.49 -14.70 -11.48
CA MET A 30 -6.38 -14.40 -12.60
C MET A 30 -5.64 -13.75 -13.77
N VAL A 31 -4.74 -12.81 -13.49
CA VAL A 31 -3.96 -12.10 -14.52
C VAL A 31 -3.01 -13.05 -15.23
N VAL A 32 -2.27 -13.87 -14.49
CA VAL A 32 -1.26 -14.77 -15.06
C VAL A 32 -1.90 -15.92 -15.83
N TYR A 33 -2.84 -16.63 -15.22
CA TYR A 33 -3.54 -17.75 -15.89
C TYR A 33 -4.63 -17.29 -16.88
N GLY A 34 -5.00 -16.03 -16.85
CA GLY A 34 -5.78 -15.38 -17.91
C GLY A 34 -4.93 -14.96 -19.13
N HIS A 35 -3.64 -15.31 -19.14
CA HIS A 35 -2.68 -15.03 -20.22
C HIS A 35 -2.55 -13.54 -20.59
N ILE A 36 -2.87 -12.63 -19.64
CA ILE A 36 -2.64 -11.20 -19.85
C ILE A 36 -1.15 -10.88 -20.04
N PRO A 37 -0.19 -11.56 -19.36
CA PRO A 37 1.24 -11.34 -19.59
C PRO A 37 1.76 -11.67 -20.99
N ASP A 38 0.99 -12.39 -21.82
CA ASP A 38 1.34 -12.68 -23.23
C ASP A 38 1.33 -11.42 -24.11
N LEU A 39 0.66 -10.37 -23.65
CA LEU A 39 0.61 -9.11 -24.37
C LEU A 39 2.02 -8.61 -24.73
N TYR A 40 2.10 -8.01 -25.91
CA TYR A 40 3.35 -7.51 -26.50
C TYR A 40 4.40 -8.62 -26.68
N ASN A 41 3.97 -9.81 -27.12
CA ASN A 41 4.83 -10.98 -27.33
C ASN A 41 5.59 -11.40 -26.04
N GLY A 42 4.90 -11.39 -24.90
CA GLY A 42 5.47 -11.77 -23.61
C GLY A 42 6.32 -10.68 -22.92
N LEU A 43 6.44 -9.50 -23.51
CA LEU A 43 7.19 -8.40 -22.89
C LEU A 43 6.56 -7.98 -21.56
N LEU A 44 5.22 -8.07 -21.43
CA LEU A 44 4.54 -7.74 -20.19
C LEU A 44 4.95 -8.70 -19.07
N ALA A 45 5.07 -10.01 -19.33
CA ALA A 45 5.55 -10.98 -18.35
C ALA A 45 6.94 -10.60 -17.83
N GLN A 46 7.87 -10.25 -18.74
CA GLN A 46 9.21 -9.81 -18.38
C GLN A 46 9.19 -8.55 -17.49
N LYS A 47 8.33 -7.58 -17.81
CA LYS A 47 8.19 -6.35 -17.02
C LYS A 47 7.59 -6.62 -15.63
N MET A 48 6.65 -7.56 -15.52
CA MET A 48 6.06 -7.94 -14.23
C MET A 48 7.11 -8.61 -13.33
N VAL A 49 7.91 -9.53 -13.87
CA VAL A 49 9.02 -10.15 -13.14
C VAL A 49 10.06 -9.09 -12.74
N ALA A 50 10.50 -8.25 -13.68
CA ALA A 50 11.46 -7.19 -13.39
C ALA A 50 10.98 -6.23 -12.30
N ALA A 51 9.69 -5.87 -12.30
CA ALA A 51 9.12 -5.03 -11.26
C ALA A 51 9.17 -5.67 -9.86
N ALA A 52 8.96 -6.99 -9.76
CA ALA A 52 9.08 -7.71 -8.51
C ALA A 52 10.55 -7.87 -8.07
N VAL A 53 11.45 -8.14 -9.03
CA VAL A 53 12.90 -8.25 -8.78
C VAL A 53 13.49 -6.96 -8.24
N ILE A 54 13.11 -5.80 -8.79
CA ILE A 54 13.56 -4.50 -8.27
C ILE A 54 13.22 -4.38 -6.78
N ARG A 55 12.01 -4.72 -6.39
CA ARG A 55 11.51 -4.61 -5.00
C ARG A 55 12.26 -5.50 -4.01
N VAL A 56 12.58 -6.74 -4.40
CA VAL A 56 13.32 -7.66 -3.51
C VAL A 56 14.82 -7.36 -3.45
N ASN A 57 15.33 -6.52 -4.34
CA ASN A 57 16.73 -6.07 -4.35
C ASN A 57 16.96 -4.74 -3.63
N GLU A 58 15.90 -4.05 -3.19
CA GLU A 58 16.05 -2.88 -2.33
C GLU A 58 16.66 -3.26 -0.98
N THR A 59 17.47 -2.36 -0.44
CA THR A 59 17.92 -2.49 0.94
C THR A 59 16.76 -2.26 1.90
N PHE A 60 16.88 -2.78 3.13
CA PHE A 60 15.87 -2.55 4.17
C PHE A 60 15.58 -1.05 4.37
N ALA A 61 16.61 -0.21 4.36
CA ALA A 61 16.47 1.23 4.55
C ALA A 61 15.74 1.91 3.37
N GLU A 62 16.05 1.52 2.14
CA GLU A 62 15.36 2.05 0.95
C GLU A 62 13.89 1.69 0.96
N ALA A 63 13.55 0.42 1.15
CA ALA A 63 12.17 -0.06 1.22
C ALA A 63 11.39 0.62 2.36
N LEU A 64 12.01 0.79 3.54
CA LEU A 64 11.42 1.48 4.68
C LEU A 64 11.13 2.95 4.38
N ILE A 65 12.12 3.69 3.85
CA ILE A 65 11.98 5.13 3.56
C ILE A 65 10.95 5.35 2.45
N ARG A 66 10.99 4.57 1.38
CA ARG A 66 9.98 4.63 0.30
C ARG A 66 8.59 4.32 0.82
N GLY A 67 8.46 3.37 1.75
CA GLY A 67 7.22 3.09 2.45
C GLY A 67 6.71 4.26 3.28
N ILE A 68 7.58 4.94 4.03
CA ILE A 68 7.22 6.15 4.80
C ILE A 68 6.66 7.22 3.88
N LEU A 69 7.39 7.57 2.82
CA LEU A 69 7.01 8.60 1.87
C LEU A 69 5.70 8.28 1.15
N CYS A 70 5.51 7.02 0.76
CA CYS A 70 4.28 6.55 0.15
C CYS A 70 3.07 6.81 1.04
N ASN A 71 3.11 6.35 2.30
CA ASN A 71 1.92 6.39 3.14
C ASN A 71 1.62 7.77 3.70
N ILE A 72 2.60 8.69 3.74
CA ILE A 72 2.33 10.12 3.93
C ILE A 72 1.40 10.63 2.82
N LEU A 73 1.71 10.33 1.54
CA LEU A 73 0.89 10.77 0.41
C LEU A 73 -0.49 10.09 0.40
N VAL A 74 -0.56 8.80 0.71
CA VAL A 74 -1.84 8.07 0.81
C VAL A 74 -2.74 8.68 1.88
N CYS A 75 -2.20 8.96 3.07
CA CYS A 75 -2.97 9.60 4.14
C CYS A 75 -3.43 11.02 3.79
N ILE A 76 -2.57 11.79 3.10
CA ILE A 76 -2.96 13.12 2.59
C ILE A 76 -4.07 12.99 1.55
N ALA A 77 -4.00 12.02 0.63
CA ALA A 77 -5.05 11.77 -0.36
C ALA A 77 -6.40 11.49 0.30
N VAL A 78 -6.42 10.57 1.28
CA VAL A 78 -7.63 10.20 2.02
C VAL A 78 -8.19 11.41 2.77
N TRP A 79 -7.36 12.10 3.55
CA TRP A 79 -7.76 13.27 4.31
C TRP A 79 -8.32 14.40 3.42
N ALA A 80 -7.62 14.73 2.34
CA ALA A 80 -8.05 15.76 1.39
C ALA A 80 -9.35 15.36 0.67
N SER A 81 -9.55 14.07 0.38
CA SER A 81 -10.79 13.58 -0.23
C SER A 81 -12.01 13.76 0.71
N PHE A 82 -11.83 13.61 2.02
CA PHE A 82 -12.89 13.91 3.00
C PHE A 82 -13.19 15.42 3.10
N ALA A 83 -12.19 16.28 2.95
CA ALA A 83 -12.39 17.73 2.95
C ALA A 83 -13.10 18.24 1.67
N ALA A 84 -13.02 17.50 0.57
CA ALA A 84 -13.63 17.88 -0.71
C ALA A 84 -15.15 17.69 -0.67
N LYS A 85 -15.91 18.75 -1.02
CA LYS A 85 -17.40 18.74 -1.03
C LYS A 85 -17.99 18.15 -2.30
N LYS A 86 -17.29 18.27 -3.44
CA LYS A 86 -17.75 17.77 -4.75
C LYS A 86 -17.08 16.44 -5.10
N VAL A 87 -17.81 15.56 -5.81
CA VAL A 87 -17.27 14.26 -6.27
C VAL A 87 -16.02 14.43 -7.10
N SER A 88 -16.01 15.40 -8.02
CA SER A 88 -14.81 15.72 -8.84
C SER A 88 -13.61 16.10 -7.97
N GLY A 89 -13.82 16.88 -6.92
CA GLY A 89 -12.75 17.21 -5.97
C GLY A 89 -12.23 15.97 -5.24
N LYS A 90 -13.10 15.07 -4.79
CA LYS A 90 -12.68 13.79 -4.16
C LYS A 90 -11.85 12.95 -5.09
N LEU A 91 -12.26 12.82 -6.35
CA LEU A 91 -11.51 12.07 -7.37
C LEU A 91 -10.12 12.69 -7.61
N MET A 92 -10.04 14.01 -7.75
CA MET A 92 -8.77 14.71 -7.97
C MET A 92 -7.83 14.57 -6.77
N MET A 93 -8.36 14.69 -5.53
CA MET A 93 -7.56 14.55 -4.31
C MET A 93 -7.08 13.12 -4.08
N SER A 94 -7.77 12.12 -4.61
CA SER A 94 -7.32 10.72 -4.58
C SER A 94 -6.31 10.41 -5.70
N PHE A 95 -6.55 10.93 -6.90
CA PHE A 95 -5.76 10.63 -8.09
C PHE A 95 -4.31 11.16 -8.01
N TRP A 96 -4.13 12.45 -7.69
CA TRP A 96 -2.81 13.09 -7.78
C TRP A 96 -1.79 12.50 -6.80
N PRO A 97 -2.07 12.32 -5.51
CA PRO A 97 -1.09 11.73 -4.61
C PRO A 97 -0.74 10.28 -4.97
N VAL A 98 -1.74 9.50 -5.46
CA VAL A 98 -1.49 8.13 -5.93
C VAL A 98 -0.57 8.15 -7.15
N MET A 99 -0.83 9.01 -8.13
CA MET A 99 0.02 9.15 -9.30
C MET A 99 1.45 9.56 -8.92
N ILE A 100 1.59 10.52 -8.00
CA ILE A 100 2.90 10.98 -7.53
C ILE A 100 3.69 9.84 -6.90
N PHE A 101 3.12 9.08 -5.95
CA PHE A 101 3.89 8.03 -5.29
C PHE A 101 4.28 6.90 -6.26
N VAL A 102 3.43 6.59 -7.24
CA VAL A 102 3.75 5.60 -8.29
C VAL A 102 4.89 6.09 -9.17
N LEU A 103 4.84 7.35 -9.64
CA LEU A 103 5.89 7.93 -10.49
C LEU A 103 7.23 8.09 -9.78
N CYS A 104 7.20 8.41 -8.48
CA CYS A 104 8.40 8.53 -7.65
C CYS A 104 8.99 7.17 -7.21
N GLY A 105 8.33 6.06 -7.52
CA GLY A 105 8.79 4.73 -7.10
C GLY A 105 8.73 4.54 -5.59
N PHE A 106 7.72 5.13 -4.92
CA PHE A 106 7.49 4.88 -3.50
C PHE A 106 6.76 3.56 -3.32
N GLU A 107 7.05 2.86 -2.22
CA GLU A 107 6.58 1.50 -2.00
C GLU A 107 5.31 1.46 -1.15
N HIS A 108 4.27 0.80 -1.68
CA HIS A 108 2.98 0.62 -1.02
C HIS A 108 2.74 -0.86 -0.76
N SER A 109 2.77 -1.28 0.50
CA SER A 109 2.72 -2.70 0.88
C SER A 109 1.57 -3.49 0.23
N ILE A 110 0.39 -2.89 0.09
CA ILE A 110 -0.77 -3.55 -0.54
C ILE A 110 -0.58 -3.71 -2.06
N ALA A 111 -0.02 -2.69 -2.73
CA ALA A 111 0.31 -2.80 -4.15
C ALA A 111 1.44 -3.81 -4.38
N ASP A 112 2.42 -3.84 -3.48
CA ASP A 112 3.55 -4.75 -3.55
C ASP A 112 3.12 -6.21 -3.36
N MET A 113 2.06 -6.48 -2.58
CA MET A 113 1.46 -7.81 -2.50
C MET A 113 1.06 -8.34 -3.89
N TYR A 114 0.49 -7.48 -4.73
CA TYR A 114 0.16 -7.85 -6.10
C TYR A 114 1.42 -7.99 -6.96
N PHE A 115 2.33 -7.00 -6.96
CA PHE A 115 3.54 -7.04 -7.78
C PHE A 115 4.43 -8.24 -7.46
N GLY A 116 4.64 -8.56 -6.18
CA GLY A 116 5.42 -9.70 -5.76
C GLY A 116 4.79 -11.03 -6.17
N MET A 117 3.49 -11.21 -5.90
CA MET A 117 2.79 -12.44 -6.28
C MET A 117 2.70 -12.61 -7.80
N ALA A 118 2.39 -11.55 -8.54
CA ALA A 118 2.33 -11.59 -10.00
C ALA A 118 3.71 -11.88 -10.62
N GLY A 119 4.78 -11.26 -10.09
CA GLY A 119 6.15 -11.55 -10.51
C GLY A 119 6.57 -12.99 -10.26
N LEU A 120 6.28 -13.54 -9.07
CA LEU A 120 6.55 -14.94 -8.73
C LEU A 120 5.83 -15.91 -9.65
N LEU A 121 4.54 -15.68 -9.89
CA LEU A 121 3.73 -16.52 -10.77
C LEU A 121 4.20 -16.42 -12.23
N CYS A 122 4.49 -15.22 -12.73
CA CYS A 122 5.03 -15.02 -14.08
C CYS A 122 6.40 -15.67 -14.24
N ALA A 123 7.29 -15.57 -13.25
CA ALA A 123 8.60 -16.22 -13.32
C ALA A 123 8.48 -17.74 -13.51
N GLY A 124 7.54 -18.37 -12.78
CA GLY A 124 7.25 -19.80 -12.92
C GLY A 124 6.59 -20.15 -14.25
N GLU A 125 5.48 -19.51 -14.57
CA GLU A 125 4.65 -19.83 -15.75
C GLU A 125 5.39 -19.59 -17.08
N TYR A 126 6.14 -18.49 -17.16
CA TYR A 126 6.84 -18.07 -18.37
C TYR A 126 8.33 -18.46 -18.37
N SER A 127 8.77 -19.28 -17.40
CA SER A 127 10.17 -19.72 -17.26
C SER A 127 11.19 -18.57 -17.31
N ILE A 128 10.84 -17.43 -16.71
CA ILE A 128 11.72 -16.25 -16.64
C ILE A 128 12.66 -16.41 -15.45
N ALA A 129 13.97 -16.45 -15.71
CA ALA A 129 14.96 -16.61 -14.66
C ALA A 129 15.00 -15.39 -13.73
N ALA A 130 14.71 -15.60 -12.45
CA ALA A 130 14.74 -14.59 -11.38
C ALA A 130 15.12 -15.27 -10.04
N PRO A 131 16.36 -15.75 -9.89
CA PRO A 131 16.76 -16.58 -8.74
C PRO A 131 16.64 -15.84 -7.39
N GLU A 132 16.77 -14.51 -7.38
CA GLU A 132 16.59 -13.65 -6.22
C GLU A 132 15.11 -13.49 -5.82
N LEU A 133 14.16 -13.70 -6.73
CA LEU A 133 12.73 -13.57 -6.49
C LEU A 133 12.16 -14.87 -5.94
N THR A 134 12.17 -15.01 -4.63
CA THR A 134 11.54 -16.11 -3.91
C THR A 134 10.43 -15.57 -3.02
N PHE A 135 9.49 -16.43 -2.61
CA PHE A 135 8.45 -16.01 -1.65
C PHE A 135 9.05 -15.47 -0.35
N ALA A 136 10.15 -16.08 0.13
CA ALA A 136 10.85 -15.63 1.32
C ALA A 136 11.48 -14.24 1.12
N SER A 137 12.20 -14.01 0.02
CA SER A 137 12.79 -12.69 -0.27
C SER A 137 11.70 -11.62 -0.42
N PHE A 138 10.60 -11.93 -1.09
CA PHE A 138 9.47 -11.04 -1.24
C PHE A 138 8.89 -10.62 0.11
N ILE A 139 8.65 -11.55 1.03
CA ILE A 139 8.12 -11.21 2.36
C ILE A 139 9.15 -10.46 3.20
N LEU A 140 10.39 -10.96 3.29
CA LEU A 140 11.39 -10.43 4.23
C LEU A 140 12.02 -9.13 3.76
N LYS A 141 12.29 -8.99 2.45
CA LYS A 141 13.00 -7.83 1.91
C LYS A 141 12.09 -6.71 1.40
N ASN A 142 10.82 -7.02 1.07
CA ASN A 142 9.88 -6.01 0.59
C ASN A 142 8.70 -5.84 1.55
N ILE A 143 7.83 -6.82 1.72
CA ILE A 143 6.57 -6.63 2.46
C ILE A 143 6.80 -6.17 3.90
N ILE A 144 7.74 -6.73 4.63
CA ILE A 144 8.01 -6.35 6.03
C ILE A 144 8.52 -4.90 6.12
N PRO A 145 9.65 -4.51 5.49
CA PRO A 145 10.17 -3.14 5.62
C PRO A 145 9.22 -2.09 5.06
N VAL A 146 8.54 -2.36 3.93
CA VAL A 146 7.55 -1.44 3.37
C VAL A 146 6.36 -1.26 4.30
N THR A 147 5.82 -2.35 4.88
CA THR A 147 4.70 -2.27 5.84
C THR A 147 5.08 -1.45 7.07
N LEU A 148 6.28 -1.65 7.62
CA LEU A 148 6.78 -0.85 8.73
C LEU A 148 6.90 0.63 8.34
N GLY A 149 7.44 0.91 7.15
CA GLY A 149 7.50 2.27 6.59
C GLY A 149 6.11 2.89 6.43
N ASN A 150 5.15 2.16 5.87
CA ASN A 150 3.78 2.63 5.72
C ASN A 150 3.13 2.96 7.08
N ILE A 151 3.34 2.14 8.12
CA ILE A 151 2.83 2.41 9.47
C ILE A 151 3.47 3.68 10.03
N ILE A 152 4.79 3.85 9.92
CA ILE A 152 5.50 5.03 10.40
C ILE A 152 5.00 6.30 9.68
N GLY A 153 4.90 6.26 8.36
CA GLY A 153 4.44 7.39 7.54
C GLY A 153 2.99 7.78 7.86
N GLY A 154 2.08 6.79 7.85
CA GLY A 154 0.66 7.03 8.04
C GLY A 154 0.27 7.29 9.48
N ALA A 155 0.54 6.35 10.39
CA ALA A 155 0.13 6.47 11.78
C ALA A 155 1.09 7.37 12.58
N GLY A 156 2.39 7.20 12.39
CA GLY A 156 3.41 7.95 13.14
C GLY A 156 3.46 9.43 12.74
N ILE A 157 3.61 9.73 11.46
CA ILE A 157 3.80 11.11 11.00
C ILE A 157 2.44 11.80 10.80
N VAL A 158 1.61 11.30 9.89
CA VAL A 158 0.35 11.99 9.54
C VAL A 158 -0.67 11.87 10.65
N GLY A 159 -0.89 10.67 11.19
CA GLY A 159 -1.88 10.43 12.24
C GLY A 159 -1.54 11.14 13.54
N ALA A 160 -0.30 11.04 14.02
CA ALA A 160 0.13 11.75 15.23
C ALA A 160 0.19 13.26 15.02
N GLY A 161 0.63 13.73 13.84
CA GLY A 161 0.62 15.15 13.49
C GLY A 161 -0.80 15.72 13.51
N TYR A 162 -1.76 15.02 12.87
CA TYR A 162 -3.17 15.41 12.89
C TYR A 162 -3.73 15.45 14.32
N TRP A 163 -3.46 14.42 15.12
CA TRP A 163 -3.88 14.38 16.51
C TRP A 163 -3.33 15.56 17.31
N ALA A 164 -2.05 15.86 17.16
CA ALA A 164 -1.41 16.97 17.88
C ALA A 164 -2.00 18.34 17.51
N MET A 165 -2.31 18.55 16.23
CA MET A 165 -2.84 19.82 15.74
C MET A 165 -4.33 20.02 16.04
N TYR A 166 -5.14 18.98 15.93
CA TYR A 166 -6.60 19.15 15.91
C TYR A 166 -7.33 18.47 17.07
N LEU A 167 -6.79 17.39 17.64
CA LEU A 167 -7.53 16.60 18.64
C LEU A 167 -7.03 16.77 20.07
N LYS A 168 -5.73 17.07 20.26
CA LYS A 168 -5.11 17.16 21.58
C LYS A 168 -5.77 18.21 22.50
N HIS A 169 -6.24 19.31 21.95
CA HIS A 169 -6.80 20.45 22.68
C HIS A 169 -8.30 20.64 22.46
N THR A 170 -8.97 19.75 21.74
CA THR A 170 -10.41 19.85 21.50
C THR A 170 -11.18 19.13 22.60
N PRO A 171 -12.02 19.81 23.40
CA PRO A 171 -12.86 19.16 24.41
C PRO A 171 -13.81 18.15 23.72
N VAL A 172 -13.91 16.95 24.29
CA VAL A 172 -14.65 15.79 23.73
C VAL A 172 -16.15 16.06 23.48
N SER A 173 -16.71 17.15 24.03
CA SER A 173 -18.16 17.42 24.02
C SER A 173 -18.74 17.84 22.65
N TYR A 174 -17.92 18.25 21.69
CA TYR A 174 -18.42 18.78 20.39
C TYR A 174 -18.53 17.75 19.26
N THR A 175 -18.06 16.54 19.45
CA THR A 175 -18.08 15.52 18.36
C THR A 175 -19.44 14.83 18.19
N HIS A 176 -20.35 14.95 19.16
CA HIS A 176 -21.67 14.32 19.06
C HIS A 176 -22.77 15.18 18.45
N LEU A 177 -22.58 16.48 18.32
CA LEU A 177 -23.61 17.41 17.81
C LEU A 177 -23.56 17.63 16.29
N ARG A 178 -22.50 17.21 15.59
CA ARG A 178 -22.37 17.36 14.12
C ARG A 178 -22.69 16.12 13.31
N ALA A 179 -23.15 15.06 13.93
CA ALA A 179 -23.54 13.82 13.22
C ALA A 179 -24.99 13.83 12.72
N HIS A 180 -25.74 14.89 12.96
CA HIS A 180 -27.18 15.02 12.64
C HIS A 180 -27.55 16.28 11.84
N GLU A 181 -26.60 17.00 11.28
CA GLU A 181 -26.80 18.04 10.26
C GLU A 181 -26.08 17.59 8.95
#